data_35f110f3edacec3cc0bcd3c76c9a9625
#
_entry.id   35f110f3edacec3cc0bcd3c76c9a9625
#
_cell.length_a   1.000
_cell.length_b   1.000
_cell.length_c   1.000
_cell.angle_alpha   90.00
_cell.angle_beta   90.00
_cell.angle_gamma   90.00
#
_symmetry.space_group_name_H-M   'P 1'
#
loop_
_entity.id
_entity.type
_entity.pdbx_description
1 polymer ?
#
loop_
_entity_poly.entity_id
_entity_poly.type
_entity_poly.pdbx_seq_one_letter_code
_entity_poly.pdbx_strand_id
1 'polypeptide(L)'
;DYVGPLTFNCVRSIIGGVVLIPCIFLLERLKSPEERARAAAESDRKTLLAGGASCGIVLCAATSMQQFGMQYTSVGKAGFITALYIVIVPVLGLFFGKRCGLKIWLGVCIALVGFYLLCMTGGFALERGDLYLLCCSLLFSFHILVIDHFSPLVDGVKMSCIQFLVSGV
;
A
#
# COMPACT_ATOMS: atom_id res chain seq x y z
N ASP A 1 14.47 21.60 13.58
CA ASP A 1 13.40 20.89 14.30
C ASP A 1 12.89 19.77 13.42
N TYR A 2 13.22 18.54 13.80
CA TYR A 2 12.78 17.37 13.03
C TYR A 2 11.39 16.96 13.47
N VAL A 3 10.45 16.92 12.52
CA VAL A 3 9.14 16.31 12.72
C VAL A 3 9.35 14.81 12.93
N GLY A 4 8.81 14.25 14.00
CA GLY A 4 8.95 12.82 14.28
C GLY A 4 8.35 11.97 13.13
N PRO A 5 8.90 10.76 12.87
CA PRO A 5 8.50 9.91 11.76
C PRO A 5 7.01 9.55 11.78
N LEU A 6 6.43 9.33 12.94
CA LEU A 6 5.01 9.06 13.11
C LEU A 6 4.15 10.28 12.79
N THR A 7 4.54 11.46 13.27
CA THR A 7 3.83 12.71 12.98
C THR A 7 3.82 13.01 11.48
N PHE A 8 4.95 12.82 10.80
CA PHE A 8 5.03 12.95 9.35
C PHE A 8 4.06 12.00 8.63
N ASN A 9 4.02 10.74 9.07
CA ASN A 9 3.15 9.72 8.49
C ASN A 9 1.66 10.06 8.71
N CYS A 10 1.27 10.49 9.91
CA CYS A 10 -0.09 10.94 10.23
C CYS A 10 -0.51 12.12 9.35
N VAL A 11 0.28 13.18 9.30
CA VAL A 11 -0.05 14.37 8.49
C VAL A 11 -0.19 14.03 7.01
N ARG A 12 0.75 13.26 6.46
CA ARG A 12 0.70 12.80 5.07
C ARG A 12 -0.58 12.01 4.78
N SER A 13 -0.95 11.09 5.67
CA SER A 13 -2.13 10.24 5.52
C SER A 13 -3.42 11.05 5.63
N ILE A 14 -3.52 11.98 6.59
CA ILE A 14 -4.68 12.87 6.72
C ILE A 14 -4.84 13.73 5.47
N ILE A 15 -3.77 14.36 4.98
CA ILE A 15 -3.81 15.15 3.76
C ILE A 15 -4.28 14.30 2.58
N GLY A 16 -3.74 13.08 2.43
CA GLY A 16 -4.17 12.15 1.38
C GLY A 16 -5.66 11.81 1.46
N GLY A 17 -6.16 11.53 2.66
CA GLY A 17 -7.58 11.27 2.90
C GLY A 17 -8.46 12.48 2.57
N VAL A 18 -8.07 13.67 3.01
CA VAL A 18 -8.82 14.93 2.75
C VAL A 18 -8.87 15.26 1.27
N VAL A 19 -7.76 15.09 0.55
CA VAL A 19 -7.69 15.33 -0.92
C VAL A 19 -8.57 14.34 -1.69
N LEU A 20 -8.76 13.12 -1.20
CA LEU A 20 -9.64 12.14 -1.84
C LEU A 20 -11.12 12.49 -1.72
N ILE A 21 -11.55 13.27 -0.72
CA ILE A 21 -12.95 13.66 -0.54
C ILE A 21 -13.50 14.42 -1.77
N PRO A 22 -12.89 15.55 -2.21
CA PRO A 22 -13.34 16.23 -3.42
C PRO A 22 -13.22 15.37 -4.69
N CYS A 23 -12.21 14.50 -4.76
CA CYS A 23 -12.08 13.55 -5.87
C CYS A 23 -13.27 12.57 -5.94
N ILE A 24 -13.74 12.07 -4.80
CA ILE A 24 -14.93 11.20 -4.72
C ILE A 24 -16.16 11.96 -5.26
N PHE A 25 -16.38 13.20 -4.81
CA PHE A 25 -17.50 14.02 -5.30
C PHE A 25 -17.43 14.28 -6.80
N LEU A 26 -16.23 14.56 -7.32
CA LEU A 26 -16.04 14.79 -8.73
C LEU A 26 -16.32 13.51 -9.55
N LEU A 27 -15.77 12.37 -9.13
CA LEU A 27 -15.99 11.08 -9.78
C LEU A 27 -17.47 10.67 -9.74
N GLU A 28 -18.15 10.90 -8.62
CA GLU A 28 -19.58 10.64 -8.53
C GLU A 28 -20.40 11.52 -9.46
N ARG A 29 -19.99 12.77 -9.69
CA ARG A 29 -20.64 13.65 -10.67
C ARG A 29 -20.43 13.21 -12.11
N LEU A 30 -19.29 12.60 -12.43
CA LEU A 30 -18.95 12.12 -13.77
C LEU A 30 -19.61 10.78 -14.10
N LYS A 31 -19.99 9.97 -13.09
CA LYS A 31 -20.70 8.70 -13.30
C LYS A 31 -22.12 8.94 -13.81
N SER A 32 -22.58 8.10 -14.74
CA SER A 32 -23.97 8.11 -15.21
C SER A 32 -24.94 7.73 -14.07
N PRO A 33 -26.24 8.11 -14.16
CA PRO A 33 -27.24 7.71 -13.16
C PRO A 33 -27.33 6.21 -12.94
N GLU A 34 -27.17 5.43 -14.02
CA GLU A 34 -27.19 3.97 -13.98
C GLU A 34 -25.98 3.38 -13.26
N GLU A 35 -24.78 3.92 -13.52
CA GLU A 35 -23.55 3.51 -12.84
C GLU A 35 -23.56 3.85 -11.35
N ARG A 36 -24.18 4.98 -10.98
CA ARG A 36 -24.36 5.36 -9.55
C ARG A 36 -25.30 4.38 -8.83
N ALA A 37 -26.41 4.03 -9.47
CA ALA A 37 -27.38 3.09 -8.90
C ALA A 37 -26.74 1.71 -8.72
N ARG A 38 -25.95 1.26 -9.70
CA ARG A 38 -25.23 -0.02 -9.66
C ARG A 38 -24.19 -0.04 -8.55
N ALA A 39 -23.34 0.98 -8.47
CA ALA A 39 -22.32 1.11 -7.43
C ALA A 39 -22.93 1.21 -6.01
N ALA A 40 -24.10 1.84 -5.87
CA ALA A 40 -24.81 1.92 -4.60
C ALA A 40 -25.44 0.58 -4.19
N ALA A 41 -25.90 -0.23 -5.16
CA ALA A 41 -26.48 -1.55 -4.91
C ALA A 41 -25.43 -2.62 -4.59
N GLU A 42 -24.24 -2.52 -5.19
CA GLU A 42 -23.15 -3.49 -5.01
C GLU A 42 -22.30 -3.22 -3.76
N SER A 43 -22.25 -1.99 -3.24
CA SER A 43 -21.38 -1.60 -2.12
C SER A 43 -22.11 -1.69 -0.78
N ASP A 44 -21.93 -2.80 -0.05
CA ASP A 44 -22.35 -2.86 1.34
C ASP A 44 -21.47 -1.94 2.21
N ARG A 45 -22.13 -1.03 2.93
CA ARG A 45 -21.47 -0.03 3.78
C ARG A 45 -20.60 -0.68 4.87
N LYS A 46 -21.01 -1.83 5.39
CA LYS A 46 -20.24 -2.57 6.41
C LYS A 46 -18.96 -3.14 5.81
N THR A 47 -19.06 -3.73 4.63
CA THR A 47 -17.91 -4.26 3.89
C THR A 47 -16.93 -3.15 3.49
N LEU A 48 -17.42 -1.99 3.07
CA LEU A 48 -16.59 -0.82 2.76
C LEU A 48 -15.83 -0.32 4.00
N LEU A 49 -16.50 -0.19 5.13
CA LEU A 49 -15.87 0.25 6.38
C LEU A 49 -14.86 -0.78 6.90
N ALA A 50 -15.22 -2.07 6.87
CA ALA A 50 -14.33 -3.15 7.30
C ALA A 50 -13.08 -3.22 6.40
N GLY A 51 -13.25 -3.14 5.08
CA GLY A 51 -12.13 -3.10 4.11
C GLY A 51 -11.23 -1.89 4.31
N GLY A 52 -11.82 -0.69 4.39
CA GLY A 52 -11.06 0.55 4.61
C GLY A 52 -10.33 0.56 5.96
N ALA A 53 -10.95 0.11 7.03
CA ALA A 53 -10.32 0.03 8.35
C ALA A 53 -9.19 -1.01 8.38
N SER A 54 -9.42 -2.21 7.86
CA SER A 54 -8.39 -3.25 7.78
C SER A 54 -7.18 -2.80 6.95
N CYS A 55 -7.43 -2.23 5.76
CA CYS A 55 -6.39 -1.65 4.93
C CYS A 55 -5.65 -0.52 5.65
N GLY A 56 -6.37 0.37 6.35
CA GLY A 56 -5.78 1.51 7.07
C GLY A 56 -4.86 1.09 8.20
N ILE A 57 -5.26 0.10 9.00
CA ILE A 57 -4.44 -0.45 10.09
C ILE A 57 -3.14 -1.06 9.55
N VAL A 58 -3.24 -1.90 8.52
CA VAL A 58 -2.05 -2.53 7.92
C VAL A 58 -1.16 -1.49 7.24
N LEU A 59 -1.75 -0.49 6.58
CA LEU A 59 -1.02 0.62 5.96
C LEU A 59 -0.27 1.44 7.02
N CYS A 60 -0.92 1.77 8.13
CA CYS A 60 -0.30 2.49 9.25
C CYS A 60 0.92 1.73 9.79
N ALA A 61 0.77 0.43 10.04
CA ALA A 61 1.86 -0.41 10.51
C ALA A 61 3.01 -0.48 9.49
N ALA A 62 2.71 -0.70 8.20
CA ALA A 62 3.70 -0.79 7.14
C ALA A 62 4.49 0.52 6.98
N THR A 63 3.80 1.65 6.91
CA THR A 63 4.42 2.97 6.74
C THR A 63 5.19 3.41 7.97
N SER A 64 4.75 3.05 9.18
CA SER A 64 5.50 3.29 10.41
C SER A 64 6.82 2.52 10.42
N MET A 65 6.81 1.22 10.08
CA MET A 65 8.03 0.42 9.95
C MET A 65 8.99 0.99 8.90
N GLN A 66 8.44 1.48 7.77
CA GLN A 66 9.22 2.13 6.73
C GLN A 66 9.92 3.39 7.25
N GLN A 67 9.20 4.25 7.97
CA GLN A 67 9.75 5.48 8.51
C GLN A 67 10.83 5.21 9.56
N PHE A 68 10.64 4.23 10.43
CA PHE A 68 11.68 3.81 11.37
C PHE A 68 12.90 3.22 10.64
N GLY A 69 12.70 2.38 9.64
CA GLY A 69 13.79 1.81 8.85
C GLY A 69 14.64 2.85 8.15
N MET A 70 14.01 3.88 7.57
CA MET A 70 14.70 4.97 6.87
C MET A 70 15.58 5.84 7.78
N GLN A 71 15.43 5.79 9.11
CA GLN A 71 16.32 6.49 10.02
C GLN A 71 17.72 5.85 10.14
N TYR A 72 17.82 4.57 9.78
CA TYR A 72 19.03 3.76 9.98
C TYR A 72 19.67 3.26 8.68
N THR A 73 19.14 3.65 7.52
CA THR A 73 19.66 3.23 6.23
C THR A 73 19.46 4.31 5.17
N SER A 74 20.13 4.17 4.02
CA SER A 74 19.98 5.12 2.92
C SER A 74 18.61 4.98 2.25
N VAL A 75 18.09 6.09 1.71
CA VAL A 75 16.78 6.13 1.03
C VAL A 75 16.73 5.15 -0.16
N GLY A 76 17.84 5.03 -0.91
CA GLY A 76 17.93 4.09 -2.03
C GLY A 76 17.82 2.63 -1.56
N LYS A 77 18.55 2.26 -0.51
CA LYS A 77 18.50 0.91 0.06
C LYS A 77 17.12 0.64 0.68
N ALA A 78 16.54 1.63 1.36
CA ALA A 78 15.18 1.53 1.88
C ALA A 78 14.15 1.26 0.78
N GLY A 79 14.24 1.98 -0.34
CA GLY A 79 13.39 1.78 -1.51
C GLY A 79 13.52 0.36 -2.08
N PHE A 80 14.76 -0.14 -2.23
CA PHE A 80 15.01 -1.49 -2.74
C PHE A 80 14.42 -2.57 -1.84
N ILE A 81 14.69 -2.51 -0.52
CA ILE A 81 14.20 -3.52 0.43
C ILE A 81 12.66 -3.48 0.51
N THR A 82 12.08 -2.27 0.57
CA THR A 82 10.61 -2.13 0.55
C THR A 82 10.03 -2.75 -0.72
N ALA A 83 10.64 -2.51 -1.89
CA ALA A 83 10.16 -3.02 -3.18
C ALA A 83 10.16 -4.57 -3.28
N LEU A 84 10.78 -5.29 -2.33
CA LEU A 84 10.68 -6.74 -2.26
C LEU A 84 9.22 -7.25 -2.13
N TYR A 85 8.29 -6.40 -1.70
CA TYR A 85 6.87 -6.76 -1.71
C TYR A 85 6.39 -7.18 -3.12
N ILE A 86 7.01 -6.68 -4.20
CA ILE A 86 6.70 -7.05 -5.59
C ILE A 86 6.91 -8.57 -5.81
N VAL A 87 7.87 -9.17 -5.11
CA VAL A 87 8.12 -10.63 -5.13
C VAL A 87 7.23 -11.35 -4.13
N ILE A 88 7.09 -10.78 -2.92
CA ILE A 88 6.38 -11.41 -1.82
C ILE A 88 4.89 -11.55 -2.15
N VAL A 89 4.27 -10.56 -2.79
CA VAL A 89 2.84 -10.59 -3.16
C VAL A 89 2.51 -11.79 -4.06
N PRO A 90 3.18 -12.02 -5.20
CA PRO A 90 2.92 -13.22 -6.01
C PRO A 90 3.19 -14.53 -5.25
N VAL A 91 4.25 -14.58 -4.44
CA VAL A 91 4.57 -15.77 -3.63
C VAL A 91 3.45 -16.07 -2.64
N LEU A 92 3.01 -15.08 -1.87
CA LEU A 92 1.87 -15.22 -0.96
C LEU A 92 0.59 -15.56 -1.73
N GLY A 93 0.37 -14.96 -2.89
CA GLY A 93 -0.76 -15.26 -3.77
C GLY A 93 -0.85 -16.74 -4.15
N LEU A 94 0.30 -17.40 -4.39
CA LEU A 94 0.34 -18.84 -4.65
C LEU A 94 -0.16 -19.65 -3.44
N PHE A 95 0.18 -19.27 -2.21
CA PHE A 95 -0.34 -19.93 -0.99
C PHE A 95 -1.85 -19.78 -0.84
N PHE A 96 -2.42 -18.67 -1.36
CA PHE A 96 -3.88 -18.44 -1.41
C PHE A 96 -4.54 -19.04 -2.67
N GLY A 97 -3.84 -19.91 -3.40
CA GLY A 97 -4.38 -20.60 -4.58
C GLY A 97 -4.49 -19.74 -5.84
N LYS A 98 -3.93 -18.52 -5.84
CA LYS A 98 -3.88 -17.68 -7.05
C LYS A 98 -2.77 -18.16 -7.98
N ARG A 99 -3.08 -18.34 -9.26
CA ARG A 99 -2.11 -18.74 -10.26
C ARG A 99 -1.42 -17.51 -10.85
N CYS A 100 -0.14 -17.38 -10.63
CA CYS A 100 0.68 -16.33 -11.26
C CYS A 100 1.25 -16.84 -12.58
N GLY A 101 0.91 -16.20 -13.69
CA GLY A 101 1.44 -16.53 -14.99
C GLY A 101 2.93 -16.17 -15.14
N LEU A 102 3.63 -16.83 -16.08
CA LEU A 102 5.05 -16.58 -16.36
C LEU A 102 5.36 -15.09 -16.64
N LYS A 103 4.41 -14.37 -17.25
CA LYS A 103 4.55 -12.92 -17.53
C LYS A 103 4.75 -12.10 -16.28
N ILE A 104 4.08 -12.46 -15.17
CA ILE A 104 4.22 -11.79 -13.87
C ILE A 104 5.62 -12.02 -13.32
N TRP A 105 6.14 -13.25 -13.37
CA TRP A 105 7.49 -13.57 -12.92
C TRP A 105 8.57 -12.87 -13.72
N LEU A 106 8.42 -12.78 -15.05
CA LEU A 106 9.31 -12.00 -15.89
C LEU A 106 9.30 -10.52 -15.51
N GLY A 107 8.12 -9.94 -15.28
CA GLY A 107 7.99 -8.57 -14.81
C GLY A 107 8.65 -8.34 -13.45
N VAL A 108 8.49 -9.27 -12.51
CA VAL A 108 9.16 -9.26 -11.20
C VAL A 108 10.68 -9.26 -11.34
N CYS A 109 11.24 -10.14 -12.17
CA CYS A 109 12.69 -10.20 -12.40
C CYS A 109 13.24 -8.89 -12.99
N ILE A 110 12.56 -8.35 -14.01
CA ILE A 110 12.95 -7.07 -14.63
C ILE A 110 12.87 -5.92 -13.61
N ALA A 111 11.80 -5.86 -12.81
CA ALA A 111 11.64 -4.84 -11.77
C ALA A 111 12.74 -4.93 -10.71
N LEU A 112 13.08 -6.12 -10.22
CA LEU A 112 14.15 -6.31 -9.24
C LEU A 112 15.51 -5.86 -9.79
N VAL A 113 15.84 -6.24 -11.04
CA VAL A 113 17.07 -5.79 -11.67
C VAL A 113 17.11 -4.27 -11.81
N GLY A 114 16.01 -3.66 -12.27
CA GLY A 114 15.89 -2.20 -12.39
C GLY A 114 16.05 -1.49 -11.04
N PHE A 115 15.40 -1.97 -10.00
CA PHE A 115 15.55 -1.42 -8.65
C PHE A 115 16.95 -1.61 -8.09
N TYR A 116 17.56 -2.78 -8.31
CA TYR A 116 18.94 -3.03 -7.89
C TYR A 116 19.89 -2.01 -8.53
N LEU A 117 19.83 -1.84 -9.84
CA LEU A 117 20.69 -0.90 -10.57
C LEU A 117 20.46 0.55 -10.15
N LEU A 118 19.21 0.92 -9.80
CA LEU A 118 18.85 2.29 -9.40
C LEU A 118 19.30 2.62 -7.98
N CYS A 119 19.17 1.68 -7.06
CA CYS A 119 19.24 1.96 -5.63
C CYS A 119 20.55 1.50 -4.97
N MET A 120 21.24 0.52 -5.57
CA MET A 120 22.44 -0.10 -4.95
C MET A 120 23.71 0.46 -5.54
N THR A 121 24.04 1.69 -5.14
CA THR A 121 25.33 2.35 -5.51
C THR A 121 26.43 2.15 -4.48
N GLY A 122 26.16 1.50 -3.34
CA GLY A 122 27.10 1.24 -2.23
C GLY A 122 27.12 -0.24 -1.82
N GLY A 123 28.11 -0.64 -1.04
CA GLY A 123 28.26 -2.01 -0.55
C GLY A 123 27.05 -2.50 0.27
N PHE A 124 26.77 -3.81 0.17
CA PHE A 124 25.66 -4.46 0.89
C PHE A 124 26.10 -4.80 2.32
N ALA A 125 25.97 -3.86 3.26
CA ALA A 125 26.09 -4.13 4.69
C ALA A 125 24.69 -4.20 5.29
N LEU A 126 24.37 -5.26 6.04
CA LEU A 126 23.11 -5.41 6.76
C LEU A 126 23.13 -4.46 7.97
N GLU A 127 22.17 -3.55 7.98
CA GLU A 127 21.96 -2.57 9.03
C GLU A 127 20.68 -2.86 9.82
N ARG A 128 20.54 -2.29 11.01
CA ARG A 128 19.32 -2.48 11.82
C ARG A 128 18.06 -1.97 11.10
N GLY A 129 18.20 -0.93 10.28
CA GLY A 129 17.11 -0.41 9.44
C GLY A 129 16.55 -1.40 8.45
N ASP A 130 17.40 -2.30 7.94
CA ASP A 130 16.99 -3.29 6.92
C ASP A 130 15.95 -4.28 7.46
N LEU A 131 16.04 -4.63 8.76
CA LEU A 131 15.04 -5.50 9.39
C LEU A 131 13.67 -4.82 9.46
N TYR A 132 13.62 -3.53 9.82
CA TYR A 132 12.36 -2.77 9.79
C TYR A 132 11.77 -2.70 8.39
N LEU A 133 12.62 -2.54 7.37
CA LEU A 133 12.19 -2.46 5.98
C LEU A 133 11.73 -3.83 5.42
N LEU A 134 12.33 -4.93 5.86
CA LEU A 134 11.85 -6.27 5.54
C LEU A 134 10.47 -6.53 6.17
N CYS A 135 10.28 -6.17 7.43
CA CYS A 135 8.95 -6.22 8.05
C CYS A 135 7.94 -5.33 7.32
N CYS A 136 8.37 -4.12 6.92
CA CYS A 136 7.57 -3.23 6.11
C CYS A 136 7.14 -3.86 4.78
N SER A 137 8.05 -4.52 4.05
CA SER A 137 7.74 -5.18 2.78
C SER A 137 6.74 -6.32 2.94
N LEU A 138 6.82 -7.08 4.04
CA LEU A 138 5.82 -8.09 4.40
C LEU A 138 4.45 -7.46 4.68
N LEU A 139 4.41 -6.41 5.49
CA LEU A 139 3.17 -5.69 5.80
C LEU A 139 2.54 -5.07 4.55
N PHE A 140 3.32 -4.47 3.65
CA PHE A 140 2.81 -4.00 2.36
C PHE A 140 2.25 -5.14 1.50
N SER A 141 2.88 -6.31 1.53
CA SER A 141 2.37 -7.48 0.82
C SER A 141 1.00 -7.91 1.36
N PHE A 142 0.83 -7.95 2.67
CA PHE A 142 -0.48 -8.18 3.29
C PHE A 142 -1.49 -7.09 2.95
N HIS A 143 -1.09 -5.83 2.99
CA HIS A 143 -1.94 -4.71 2.60
C HIS A 143 -2.48 -4.87 1.18
N ILE A 144 -1.63 -5.23 0.22
CA ILE A 144 -2.04 -5.49 -1.16
C ILE A 144 -3.02 -6.65 -1.25
N LEU A 145 -2.80 -7.74 -0.50
CA LEU A 145 -3.73 -8.88 -0.48
C LEU A 145 -5.09 -8.51 0.13
N VAL A 146 -5.11 -7.65 1.14
CA VAL A 146 -6.37 -7.12 1.72
C VAL A 146 -7.10 -6.26 0.72
N ILE A 147 -6.40 -5.36 0.02
CA ILE A 147 -6.99 -4.56 -1.06
C ILE A 147 -7.57 -5.47 -2.16
N ASP A 148 -6.82 -6.46 -2.59
CA ASP A 148 -7.23 -7.40 -3.64
C ASP A 148 -8.49 -8.21 -3.25
N HIS A 149 -8.65 -8.51 -1.96
CA HIS A 149 -9.84 -9.16 -1.44
C HIS A 149 -11.07 -8.23 -1.45
N PHE A 150 -10.93 -6.98 -1.01
CA PHE A 150 -12.06 -6.06 -0.86
C PHE A 150 -12.37 -5.24 -2.12
N SER A 151 -11.39 -4.99 -2.98
CA SER A 151 -11.55 -4.15 -4.18
C SER A 151 -12.67 -4.59 -5.13
N PRO A 152 -12.96 -5.89 -5.34
CA PRO A 152 -14.10 -6.32 -6.14
C PRO A 152 -15.47 -6.09 -5.48
N LEU A 153 -15.49 -5.90 -4.15
CA LEU A 153 -16.71 -5.86 -3.32
C LEU A 153 -17.15 -4.42 -3.01
N VAL A 154 -16.28 -3.43 -3.20
CA VAL A 154 -16.53 -2.05 -2.79
C VAL A 154 -15.91 -1.03 -3.75
N ASP A 155 -16.35 0.23 -3.67
CA ASP A 155 -15.73 1.33 -4.40
C ASP A 155 -14.31 1.60 -3.86
N GLY A 156 -13.29 1.31 -4.69
CA GLY A 156 -11.88 1.40 -4.31
C GLY A 156 -11.45 2.81 -3.90
N VAL A 157 -12.06 3.87 -4.46
CA VAL A 157 -11.70 5.25 -4.12
C VAL A 157 -12.24 5.61 -2.73
N LYS A 158 -13.45 5.18 -2.41
CA LYS A 158 -14.04 5.36 -1.08
C LYS A 158 -13.27 4.56 -0.03
N MET A 159 -12.91 3.32 -0.35
CA MET A 159 -12.08 2.49 0.52
C MET A 159 -10.71 3.13 0.78
N SER A 160 -10.08 3.70 -0.27
CA SER A 160 -8.80 4.41 -0.15
C SER A 160 -8.90 5.66 0.74
N CYS A 161 -10.00 6.40 0.67
CA CYS A 161 -10.24 7.53 1.56
C CYS A 161 -10.30 7.09 3.03
N ILE A 162 -11.07 6.04 3.33
CA ILE A 162 -11.20 5.49 4.68
C ILE A 162 -9.85 4.98 5.19
N GLN A 163 -9.11 4.21 4.39
CA GLN A 163 -7.80 3.70 4.81
C GLN A 163 -6.79 4.79 5.14
N PHE A 164 -6.78 5.90 4.38
CA PHE A 164 -5.89 7.02 4.68
C PHE A 164 -6.30 7.75 5.95
N LEU A 165 -7.60 7.94 6.20
CA LEU A 165 -8.09 8.55 7.44
C LEU A 165 -7.77 7.66 8.65
N VAL A 166 -7.98 6.35 8.55
CA VAL A 166 -7.63 5.40 9.62
C VAL A 166 -6.13 5.32 9.85
N SER A 167 -5.33 5.37 8.79
CA SER A 167 -3.86 5.38 8.91
C SER A 167 -3.31 6.70 9.48
N GLY A 168 -4.08 7.78 9.43
CA GLY A 168 -3.71 9.10 9.92
C GLY A 168 -4.08 9.38 11.39
N VAL A 169 -4.87 8.49 12.01
CA VAL A 169 -5.31 8.59 13.42
C VAL A 169 -4.48 7.67 14.29
#